data_8e1d3b2fddd3a29e92ad4215622b2383
#
_entry.id   8e1d3b2fddd3a29e92ad4215622b2383
#
_cell.length_a   1.000
_cell.length_b   1.000
_cell.length_c   1.000
_cell.angle_alpha   90.00
_cell.angle_beta   90.00
_cell.angle_gamma   90.00
#
_symmetry.space_group_name_H-M   'P 1'
#
loop_
_entity.id
_entity.type
_entity.pdbx_description
1 polymer ?
#
loop_
_entity_poly.entity_id
_entity_poly.type
_entity_poly.pdbx_seq_one_letter_code
_entity_poly.pdbx_strand_id
1 'polypeptide(L)'
;MKRPAAIILALLQAAAFWAHADPKPKAVPAKPAFPTTTPPPPLSQERQTAQMLYEAAVKDFGKGNLDAARSGFMKVLGIAPENDAALINLALIAQRQRQPDEAEKFLRRVIQKDTENATAWLLLGIGAYERNDLEAAHAHLAQAVFHAPKDARAHQYLGATFGRRGWYIAGEEELRRALELDPKSADAHYNLAVIYMERVPPSVELARRHYYRSIELGAPPDEKLAERIGK
;
A
#
# COMPACT_ATOMS: atom_id res chain seq x y z
N MET A 1 3.96 -6.80 -20.91
CA MET A 1 3.10 -6.71 -19.73
C MET A 1 3.85 -7.29 -18.52
N LYS A 2 4.79 -6.51 -17.96
CA LYS A 2 5.56 -6.91 -16.76
C LYS A 2 5.55 -5.71 -15.81
N ARG A 3 4.64 -5.70 -14.84
CA ARG A 3 4.70 -4.81 -13.67
C ARG A 3 4.37 -5.64 -12.45
N PRO A 4 5.36 -5.94 -11.62
CA PRO A 4 5.13 -5.78 -10.18
C PRO A 4 6.39 -5.49 -9.33
N ALA A 5 7.51 -5.00 -9.86
CA ALA A 5 8.73 -4.94 -9.05
C ALA A 5 8.81 -3.73 -8.09
N ALA A 6 8.10 -2.62 -8.37
CA ALA A 6 8.22 -1.38 -7.62
C ALA A 6 7.45 -1.34 -6.29
N ILE A 7 6.40 -2.15 -6.13
CA ILE A 7 5.52 -2.11 -4.96
C ILE A 7 6.16 -2.72 -3.70
N ILE A 8 7.19 -3.52 -3.85
CA ILE A 8 7.71 -4.40 -2.80
C ILE A 8 8.79 -3.74 -1.94
N LEU A 9 9.56 -2.84 -2.52
CA LEU A 9 10.64 -2.15 -1.78
C LEU A 9 10.07 -1.16 -0.74
N ALA A 10 8.88 -0.60 -0.99
CA ALA A 10 8.23 0.36 -0.09
C ALA A 10 7.66 -0.28 1.18
N LEU A 11 7.28 -1.56 1.14
CA LEU A 11 6.76 -2.27 2.33
C LEU A 11 7.85 -2.73 3.29
N LEU A 12 9.08 -2.93 2.81
CA LEU A 12 10.23 -3.23 3.68
C LEU A 12 10.73 -2.00 4.45
N GLN A 13 10.44 -0.79 3.98
CA GLN A 13 10.84 0.46 4.64
C GLN A 13 9.86 0.91 5.73
N ALA A 14 8.63 0.46 5.74
CA ALA A 14 7.64 0.84 6.76
C ALA A 14 7.95 0.27 8.16
N ALA A 15 8.75 -0.79 8.27
CA ALA A 15 9.19 -1.34 9.55
C ALA A 15 10.39 -0.59 10.17
N ALA A 16 11.09 0.27 9.42
CA ALA A 16 12.30 0.98 9.85
C ALA A 16 12.07 2.45 10.23
N PHE A 17 10.85 3.00 10.08
CA PHE A 17 10.61 4.46 10.18
C PHE A 17 10.21 4.94 11.58
N TRP A 18 10.45 4.16 12.63
CA TRP A 18 10.17 4.56 14.02
C TRP A 18 11.40 5.05 14.81
N ALA A 19 12.44 5.44 14.13
CA ALA A 19 13.58 6.07 14.80
C ALA A 19 14.08 7.26 13.96
N HIS A 20 13.61 8.45 14.25
CA HIS A 20 14.32 9.76 14.17
C HIS A 20 13.33 10.90 13.94
N ALA A 21 13.15 11.72 14.95
CA ALA A 21 13.28 13.18 14.94
C ALA A 21 12.64 13.79 16.19
N ASP A 22 13.47 14.12 17.16
CA ASP A 22 13.10 15.03 18.25
C ASP A 22 13.45 16.48 17.89
N PRO A 23 12.51 17.41 18.05
CA PRO A 23 12.87 18.79 18.34
C PRO A 23 12.89 18.99 19.87
N LYS A 24 13.99 19.50 20.40
CA LYS A 24 14.20 19.78 21.83
C LYS A 24 13.05 20.60 22.43
N PRO A 25 12.35 20.12 23.43
CA PRO A 25 11.38 20.92 24.18
C PRO A 25 12.07 21.70 25.30
N LYS A 26 11.56 22.91 25.54
CA LYS A 26 11.89 23.78 26.68
C LYS A 26 11.56 23.08 28.00
N ALA A 27 12.42 23.27 29.01
CA ALA A 27 12.30 22.67 30.32
C ALA A 27 10.93 22.89 30.99
N VAL A 28 10.26 21.78 31.30
CA VAL A 28 9.05 21.73 32.11
C VAL A 28 9.45 21.15 33.48
N PRO A 29 8.91 21.65 34.60
CA PRO A 29 9.32 21.20 35.92
C PRO A 29 9.01 19.72 36.15
N ALA A 30 9.92 19.05 36.85
CA ALA A 30 9.93 17.62 37.09
C ALA A 30 8.61 17.13 37.71
N LYS A 31 7.91 16.25 36.99
CA LYS A 31 6.85 15.42 37.53
C LYS A 31 7.47 14.31 38.42
N PRO A 32 6.75 13.85 39.47
CA PRO A 32 7.24 12.82 40.36
C PRO A 32 7.62 11.55 39.59
N ALA A 33 8.71 10.91 40.03
CA ALA A 33 9.25 9.70 39.43
C ALA A 33 8.17 8.61 39.30
N PHE A 34 7.91 8.20 38.06
CA PHE A 34 7.11 6.99 37.79
C PHE A 34 7.87 5.77 38.32
N PRO A 35 7.18 4.78 38.85
CA PRO A 35 7.82 3.55 39.30
C PRO A 35 8.63 2.95 38.17
N THR A 36 9.85 2.54 38.48
CA THR A 36 10.77 1.85 37.59
C THR A 36 10.02 0.73 36.85
N THR A 37 9.81 0.91 35.53
CA THR A 37 9.21 -0.13 34.71
C THR A 37 10.12 -1.34 34.76
N THR A 38 9.67 -2.39 35.41
CA THR A 38 10.28 -3.73 35.28
C THR A 38 10.36 -4.02 33.78
N PRO A 39 11.52 -4.46 33.25
CA PRO A 39 11.61 -4.86 31.86
C PRO A 39 10.51 -5.88 31.55
N PRO A 40 9.87 -5.79 30.38
CA PRO A 40 8.82 -6.74 30.03
C PRO A 40 9.36 -8.17 30.17
N PRO A 41 8.56 -9.13 30.65
CA PRO A 41 9.00 -10.51 30.79
C PRO A 41 9.54 -11.01 29.44
N PRO A 42 10.58 -11.85 29.45
CA PRO A 42 11.14 -12.43 28.23
C PRO A 42 10.01 -13.10 27.42
N LEU A 43 10.02 -12.90 26.10
CA LEU A 43 9.04 -13.53 25.21
C LEU A 43 9.02 -15.03 25.47
N SER A 44 7.83 -15.64 25.48
CA SER A 44 7.72 -17.09 25.57
C SER A 44 8.53 -17.76 24.46
N GLN A 45 9.04 -18.95 24.70
CA GLN A 45 9.85 -19.69 23.71
C GLN A 45 9.14 -19.80 22.34
N GLU A 46 7.83 -19.98 22.37
CA GLU A 46 6.98 -20.01 21.15
C GLU A 46 7.01 -18.68 20.39
N ARG A 47 6.92 -17.55 21.09
CA ARG A 47 6.99 -16.22 20.48
C ARG A 47 8.37 -15.95 19.87
N GLN A 48 9.44 -16.37 20.54
CA GLN A 48 10.80 -16.27 19.99
C GLN A 48 10.94 -17.11 18.72
N THR A 49 10.41 -18.34 18.73
CA THR A 49 10.43 -19.23 17.58
C THR A 49 9.62 -18.63 16.40
N ALA A 50 8.42 -18.12 16.68
CA ALA A 50 7.60 -17.45 15.65
C ALA A 50 8.32 -16.26 15.05
N GLN A 51 8.98 -15.44 15.87
CA GLN A 51 9.76 -14.30 15.41
C GLN A 51 10.92 -14.72 14.48
N MET A 52 11.71 -15.72 14.87
CA MET A 52 12.80 -16.24 14.05
C MET A 52 12.32 -16.79 12.71
N LEU A 53 11.20 -17.53 12.72
CA LEU A 53 10.57 -18.04 11.49
C LEU A 53 10.09 -16.91 10.60
N TYR A 54 9.49 -15.88 11.19
CA TYR A 54 9.02 -14.69 10.45
C TYR A 54 10.18 -13.97 9.76
N GLU A 55 11.27 -13.69 10.49
CA GLU A 55 12.44 -13.00 9.94
C GLU A 55 13.10 -13.80 8.81
N ALA A 56 13.19 -15.12 8.95
CA ALA A 56 13.70 -16.00 7.90
C ALA A 56 12.80 -15.94 6.66
N ALA A 57 11.47 -15.99 6.84
CA ALA A 57 10.50 -15.91 5.75
C ALA A 57 10.54 -14.55 5.03
N VAL A 58 10.70 -13.43 5.76
CA VAL A 58 10.89 -12.09 5.17
C VAL A 58 12.15 -12.03 4.32
N LYS A 59 13.25 -12.63 4.81
CA LYS A 59 14.51 -12.71 4.04
C LYS A 59 14.35 -13.50 2.75
N ASP A 60 13.65 -14.63 2.79
CA ASP A 60 13.36 -15.43 1.59
C ASP A 60 12.43 -14.69 0.62
N PHE A 61 11.42 -14.00 1.13
CA PHE A 61 10.55 -13.14 0.33
C PHE A 61 11.33 -12.03 -0.38
N GLY A 62 12.27 -11.38 0.32
CA GLY A 62 13.15 -10.35 -0.24
C GLY A 62 14.08 -10.85 -1.35
N LYS A 63 14.47 -12.14 -1.29
CA LYS A 63 15.26 -12.82 -2.34
C LYS A 63 14.41 -13.31 -3.52
N GLY A 64 13.09 -13.23 -3.43
CA GLY A 64 12.18 -13.77 -4.43
C GLY A 64 11.89 -15.27 -4.28
N ASN A 65 12.36 -15.92 -3.22
CA ASN A 65 12.11 -17.34 -2.91
C ASN A 65 10.68 -17.50 -2.36
N LEU A 66 9.68 -17.31 -3.20
CA LEU A 66 8.27 -17.22 -2.76
C LEU A 66 7.77 -18.47 -2.04
N ASP A 67 8.16 -19.67 -2.49
CA ASP A 67 7.71 -20.92 -1.88
C ASP A 67 8.33 -21.14 -0.49
N ALA A 68 9.61 -20.82 -0.34
CA ALA A 68 10.28 -20.86 0.97
C ALA A 68 9.68 -19.84 1.94
N ALA A 69 9.45 -18.61 1.48
CA ALA A 69 8.80 -17.56 2.25
C ALA A 69 7.38 -17.96 2.69
N ARG A 70 6.59 -18.52 1.77
CA ARG A 70 5.25 -19.03 2.06
C ARG A 70 5.28 -20.11 3.15
N SER A 71 6.17 -21.11 2.99
CA SER A 71 6.34 -22.15 4.01
C SER A 71 6.70 -21.57 5.37
N GLY A 72 7.62 -20.59 5.41
CA GLY A 72 8.01 -19.89 6.63
C GLY A 72 6.85 -19.17 7.30
N PHE A 73 6.09 -18.35 6.56
CA PHE A 73 4.92 -17.66 7.13
C PHE A 73 3.81 -18.61 7.57
N MET A 74 3.60 -19.73 6.86
CA MET A 74 2.65 -20.74 7.30
C MET A 74 3.07 -21.39 8.64
N LYS A 75 4.37 -21.62 8.87
CA LYS A 75 4.88 -22.08 10.17
C LYS A 75 4.65 -21.04 11.27
N VAL A 76 4.81 -19.75 10.96
CA VAL A 76 4.45 -18.66 11.89
C VAL A 76 2.98 -18.76 12.26
N LEU A 77 2.08 -18.96 11.30
CA LEU A 77 0.65 -19.12 11.57
C LEU A 77 0.33 -20.40 12.36
N GLY A 78 1.17 -21.44 12.25
CA GLY A 78 1.06 -22.65 13.09
C GLY A 78 1.27 -22.38 14.58
N ILE A 79 2.09 -21.38 14.92
CA ILE A 79 2.37 -20.95 16.30
C ILE A 79 1.43 -19.80 16.72
N ALA A 80 1.22 -18.84 15.82
CA ALA A 80 0.42 -17.63 16.03
C ALA A 80 -0.58 -17.48 14.88
N PRO A 81 -1.74 -18.16 14.93
CA PRO A 81 -2.71 -18.23 13.82
C PRO A 81 -3.23 -16.88 13.36
N GLU A 82 -3.22 -15.88 14.24
CA GLU A 82 -3.70 -14.52 13.99
C GLU A 82 -2.57 -13.49 13.84
N ASN A 83 -1.41 -13.92 13.37
CA ASN A 83 -0.31 -13.00 13.09
C ASN A 83 -0.60 -12.22 11.80
N ASP A 84 -1.03 -10.96 11.94
CA ASP A 84 -1.44 -10.09 10.84
C ASP A 84 -0.32 -9.89 9.81
N ALA A 85 0.92 -9.72 10.29
CA ALA A 85 2.06 -9.55 9.41
C ALA A 85 2.32 -10.78 8.54
N ALA A 86 2.19 -12.00 9.09
CA ALA A 86 2.32 -13.23 8.33
C ALA A 86 1.17 -13.40 7.33
N LEU A 87 -0.07 -13.08 7.72
CA LEU A 87 -1.23 -13.11 6.84
C LEU A 87 -1.08 -12.13 5.67
N ILE A 88 -0.65 -10.89 5.93
CA ILE A 88 -0.42 -9.89 4.89
C ILE A 88 0.68 -10.34 3.93
N ASN A 89 1.80 -10.89 4.43
CA ASN A 89 2.86 -11.38 3.56
C ASN A 89 2.42 -12.59 2.72
N LEU A 90 1.61 -13.50 3.27
CA LEU A 90 1.01 -14.59 2.50
C LEU A 90 0.08 -14.06 1.40
N ALA A 91 -0.70 -13.03 1.67
CA ALA A 91 -1.52 -12.37 0.66
C ALA A 91 -0.67 -11.77 -0.46
N LEU A 92 0.44 -11.09 -0.12
CA LEU A 92 1.36 -10.54 -1.11
C LEU A 92 2.03 -11.64 -1.96
N ILE A 93 2.37 -12.77 -1.36
CA ILE A 93 2.89 -13.95 -2.09
C ILE A 93 1.82 -14.48 -3.05
N ALA A 94 0.59 -14.66 -2.57
CA ALA A 94 -0.53 -15.14 -3.39
C ALA A 94 -0.82 -14.20 -4.57
N GLN A 95 -0.80 -12.88 -4.37
CA GLN A 95 -0.92 -11.90 -5.47
C GLN A 95 0.19 -12.09 -6.51
N ARG A 96 1.46 -12.23 -6.08
CA ARG A 96 2.57 -12.48 -7.01
C ARG A 96 2.43 -13.78 -7.78
N GLN A 97 1.88 -14.80 -7.14
CA GLN A 97 1.60 -16.12 -7.76
C GLN A 97 0.31 -16.12 -8.59
N ARG A 98 -0.37 -14.98 -8.75
CA ARG A 98 -1.65 -14.83 -9.46
C ARG A 98 -2.78 -15.67 -8.87
N GLN A 99 -2.83 -15.73 -7.55
CA GLN A 99 -3.85 -16.41 -6.75
C GLN A 99 -4.70 -15.38 -5.98
N PRO A 100 -5.51 -14.56 -6.65
CA PRO A 100 -6.22 -13.42 -6.03
C PRO A 100 -7.21 -13.87 -4.95
N ASP A 101 -7.88 -15.00 -5.13
CA ASP A 101 -8.85 -15.50 -4.16
C ASP A 101 -8.18 -15.93 -2.85
N GLU A 102 -6.97 -16.47 -2.94
CA GLU A 102 -6.20 -16.83 -1.76
C GLU A 102 -5.68 -15.59 -1.04
N ALA A 103 -5.19 -14.60 -1.78
CA ALA A 103 -4.80 -13.33 -1.22
C ALA A 103 -5.94 -12.67 -0.44
N GLU A 104 -7.14 -12.65 -1.03
CA GLU A 104 -8.33 -12.11 -0.40
C GLU A 104 -8.69 -12.86 0.90
N LYS A 105 -8.60 -14.20 0.93
CA LYS A 105 -8.87 -14.99 2.14
C LYS A 105 -7.94 -14.61 3.29
N PHE A 106 -6.65 -14.42 3.05
CA PHE A 106 -5.71 -14.01 4.07
C PHE A 106 -6.01 -12.59 4.58
N LEU A 107 -6.29 -11.65 3.68
CA LEU A 107 -6.59 -10.25 4.04
C LEU A 107 -7.90 -10.13 4.81
N ARG A 108 -8.92 -10.91 4.44
CA ARG A 108 -10.20 -10.94 5.18
C ARG A 108 -10.02 -11.45 6.61
N ARG A 109 -9.11 -12.38 6.87
CA ARG A 109 -8.77 -12.80 8.23
C ARG A 109 -8.18 -11.64 9.05
N VAL A 110 -7.32 -10.82 8.43
CA VAL A 110 -6.76 -9.64 9.10
C VAL A 110 -7.86 -8.66 9.49
N ILE A 111 -8.75 -8.27 8.56
CA ILE A 111 -9.80 -7.29 8.83
C ILE A 111 -10.92 -7.82 9.74
N GLN A 112 -11.13 -9.14 9.83
CA GLN A 112 -12.06 -9.74 10.78
C GLN A 112 -11.61 -9.54 12.23
N LYS A 113 -10.30 -9.53 12.47
CA LYS A 113 -9.69 -9.31 13.77
C LYS A 113 -9.44 -7.83 14.05
N ASP A 114 -8.89 -7.13 13.07
CA ASP A 114 -8.52 -5.72 13.14
C ASP A 114 -9.16 -4.96 11.96
N THR A 115 -10.34 -4.41 12.23
CA THR A 115 -11.10 -3.62 11.24
C THR A 115 -10.42 -2.30 10.88
N GLU A 116 -9.42 -1.85 11.65
CA GLU A 116 -8.69 -0.61 11.41
C GLU A 116 -7.40 -0.82 10.60
N ASN A 117 -7.10 -2.06 10.23
CA ASN A 117 -5.89 -2.39 9.49
C ASN A 117 -5.91 -1.82 8.06
N ALA A 118 -5.43 -0.58 7.92
CA ALA A 118 -5.40 0.13 6.65
C ALA A 118 -4.65 -0.62 5.55
N THR A 119 -3.57 -1.35 5.89
CA THR A 119 -2.79 -2.12 4.92
C THR A 119 -3.63 -3.26 4.31
N ALA A 120 -4.41 -3.96 5.12
CA ALA A 120 -5.28 -5.02 4.63
C ALA A 120 -6.39 -4.45 3.73
N TRP A 121 -7.01 -3.34 4.12
CA TRP A 121 -7.98 -2.63 3.28
C TRP A 121 -7.39 -2.17 1.96
N LEU A 122 -6.19 -1.58 1.98
CA LEU A 122 -5.49 -1.15 0.76
C LEU A 122 -5.25 -2.33 -0.19
N LEU A 123 -4.73 -3.45 0.32
CA LEU A 123 -4.43 -4.61 -0.51
C LEU A 123 -5.70 -5.28 -1.07
N LEU A 124 -6.79 -5.33 -0.31
CA LEU A 124 -8.11 -5.76 -0.80
C LEU A 124 -8.60 -4.85 -1.93
N GLY A 125 -8.47 -3.54 -1.74
CA GLY A 125 -8.86 -2.55 -2.74
C GLY A 125 -8.03 -2.65 -4.02
N ILE A 126 -6.72 -2.82 -3.91
CA ILE A 126 -5.83 -3.05 -5.08
C ILE A 126 -6.24 -4.32 -5.82
N GLY A 127 -6.46 -5.43 -5.11
CA GLY A 127 -6.88 -6.69 -5.72
C GLY A 127 -8.23 -6.57 -6.44
N ALA A 128 -9.19 -5.84 -5.89
CA ALA A 128 -10.47 -5.56 -6.53
C ALA A 128 -10.31 -4.67 -7.77
N TYR A 129 -9.48 -3.62 -7.68
CA TYR A 129 -9.16 -2.74 -8.82
C TYR A 129 -8.54 -3.51 -10.00
N GLU A 130 -7.59 -4.41 -9.71
CA GLU A 130 -6.94 -5.25 -10.73
C GLU A 130 -7.91 -6.22 -11.41
N ARG A 131 -8.91 -6.73 -10.68
CA ARG A 131 -10.00 -7.55 -11.24
C ARG A 131 -11.09 -6.75 -11.95
N ASN A 132 -10.96 -5.41 -12.00
CA ASN A 132 -11.98 -4.49 -12.51
C ASN A 132 -13.30 -4.50 -11.72
N ASP A 133 -13.27 -4.97 -10.48
CA ASP A 133 -14.38 -4.79 -9.55
C ASP A 133 -14.28 -3.42 -8.88
N LEU A 134 -14.74 -2.40 -9.61
CA LEU A 134 -14.59 -1.01 -9.21
C LEU A 134 -15.46 -0.65 -8.00
N GLU A 135 -16.52 -1.41 -7.75
CA GLU A 135 -17.39 -1.23 -6.58
C GLU A 135 -16.67 -1.68 -5.30
N ALA A 136 -16.17 -2.91 -5.30
CA ALA A 136 -15.39 -3.42 -4.18
C ALA A 136 -14.08 -2.62 -3.97
N ALA A 137 -13.41 -2.22 -5.08
CA ALA A 137 -12.22 -1.39 -5.01
C ALA A 137 -12.51 -0.06 -4.29
N HIS A 138 -13.59 0.64 -4.68
CA HIS A 138 -14.01 1.88 -4.01
C HIS A 138 -14.26 1.64 -2.53
N ALA A 139 -15.08 0.63 -2.17
CA ALA A 139 -15.41 0.35 -0.77
C ALA A 139 -14.16 0.09 0.09
N HIS A 140 -13.24 -0.76 -0.39
CA HIS A 140 -12.05 -1.12 0.36
C HIS A 140 -11.02 0.02 0.41
N LEU A 141 -10.81 0.76 -0.69
CA LEU A 141 -9.87 1.88 -0.73
C LEU A 141 -10.36 3.07 0.11
N ALA A 142 -11.67 3.30 0.19
CA ALA A 142 -12.23 4.31 1.10
C ALA A 142 -11.92 3.97 2.57
N GLN A 143 -12.00 2.69 2.96
CA GLN A 143 -11.58 2.25 4.31
C GLN A 143 -10.07 2.45 4.51
N ALA A 144 -9.25 2.13 3.50
CA ALA A 144 -7.80 2.35 3.58
C ALA A 144 -7.45 3.82 3.80
N VAL A 145 -8.09 4.74 3.06
CA VAL A 145 -7.91 6.19 3.21
C VAL A 145 -8.41 6.67 4.58
N PHE A 146 -9.56 6.15 5.05
CA PHE A 146 -10.11 6.53 6.35
C PHE A 146 -9.16 6.17 7.50
N HIS A 147 -8.61 4.95 7.50
CA HIS A 147 -7.70 4.48 8.56
C HIS A 147 -6.26 4.99 8.40
N ALA A 148 -5.81 5.28 7.16
CA ALA A 148 -4.47 5.81 6.89
C ALA A 148 -4.52 7.02 5.93
N PRO A 149 -4.99 8.19 6.37
CA PRO A 149 -5.19 9.37 5.50
C PRO A 149 -3.89 10.01 4.98
N LYS A 150 -2.74 9.44 5.33
CA LYS A 150 -1.41 9.85 4.85
C LYS A 150 -0.76 8.78 3.96
N ASP A 151 -1.44 7.71 3.62
CA ASP A 151 -0.91 6.73 2.65
C ASP A 151 -1.21 7.21 1.21
N ALA A 152 -0.16 7.70 0.53
CA ALA A 152 -0.26 8.19 -0.84
C ALA A 152 -0.82 7.15 -1.81
N ARG A 153 -0.55 5.85 -1.58
CA ARG A 153 -1.04 4.77 -2.46
C ARG A 153 -2.53 4.55 -2.32
N ALA A 154 -3.06 4.68 -1.09
CA ALA A 154 -4.51 4.56 -0.87
C ALA A 154 -5.26 5.63 -1.66
N HIS A 155 -4.81 6.89 -1.58
CA HIS A 155 -5.35 7.99 -2.37
C HIS A 155 -5.17 7.77 -3.88
N GLN A 156 -3.99 7.31 -4.31
CA GLN A 156 -3.70 7.02 -5.72
C GLN A 156 -4.67 5.98 -6.31
N TYR A 157 -4.84 4.84 -5.64
CA TYR A 157 -5.74 3.79 -6.11
C TYR A 157 -7.21 4.18 -6.02
N LEU A 158 -7.61 4.93 -4.99
CA LEU A 158 -8.97 5.46 -4.88
C LEU A 158 -9.25 6.44 -6.02
N GLY A 159 -8.34 7.37 -6.30
CA GLY A 159 -8.45 8.31 -7.40
C GLY A 159 -8.47 7.64 -8.77
N ALA A 160 -7.64 6.63 -8.99
CA ALA A 160 -7.67 5.81 -10.21
C ALA A 160 -8.99 5.04 -10.35
N THR A 161 -9.55 4.53 -9.23
CA THR A 161 -10.85 3.86 -9.22
C THR A 161 -11.97 4.82 -9.61
N PHE A 162 -11.97 6.03 -9.07
CA PHE A 162 -12.93 7.07 -9.44
C PHE A 162 -12.80 7.48 -10.91
N GLY A 163 -11.57 7.63 -11.42
CA GLY A 163 -11.32 7.91 -12.83
C GLY A 163 -11.92 6.84 -13.75
N ARG A 164 -11.74 5.54 -13.43
CA ARG A 164 -12.34 4.44 -14.20
C ARG A 164 -13.87 4.37 -14.12
N ARG A 165 -14.46 4.90 -13.03
CA ARG A 165 -15.93 5.03 -12.88
C ARG A 165 -16.50 6.27 -13.57
N GLY A 166 -15.66 7.14 -14.14
CA GLY A 166 -16.09 8.42 -14.72
C GLY A 166 -16.33 9.53 -13.68
N TRP A 167 -15.96 9.31 -12.43
CA TRP A 167 -16.09 10.30 -11.36
C TRP A 167 -14.84 11.19 -11.29
N TYR A 168 -14.62 11.92 -12.39
CA TYR A 168 -13.35 12.60 -12.65
C TYR A 168 -13.00 13.69 -11.62
N ILE A 169 -13.98 14.39 -11.04
CA ILE A 169 -13.73 15.41 -10.02
C ILE A 169 -13.19 14.76 -8.75
N ALA A 170 -13.87 13.74 -8.24
CA ALA A 170 -13.41 13.01 -7.05
C ALA A 170 -12.07 12.30 -7.31
N GLY A 171 -11.89 11.75 -8.52
CA GLY A 171 -10.62 11.13 -8.91
C GLY A 171 -9.45 12.10 -8.92
N GLU A 172 -9.67 13.34 -9.42
CA GLU A 172 -8.65 14.40 -9.38
C GLU A 172 -8.29 14.80 -7.95
N GLU A 173 -9.26 14.95 -7.06
CA GLU A 173 -9.04 15.32 -5.66
C GLU A 173 -8.16 14.29 -4.97
N GLU A 174 -8.47 13.00 -5.11
CA GLU A 174 -7.72 11.92 -4.51
C GLU A 174 -6.29 11.81 -5.08
N LEU A 175 -6.14 11.94 -6.41
CA LEU A 175 -4.82 11.90 -7.04
C LEU A 175 -3.96 13.12 -6.69
N ARG A 176 -4.56 14.30 -6.53
CA ARG A 176 -3.83 15.46 -6.02
C ARG A 176 -3.36 15.24 -4.59
N ARG A 177 -4.22 14.65 -3.75
CA ARG A 177 -3.82 14.28 -2.39
C ARG A 177 -2.69 13.26 -2.39
N ALA A 178 -2.73 12.27 -3.29
CA ALA A 178 -1.62 11.33 -3.46
C ALA A 178 -0.31 12.03 -3.82
N LEU A 179 -0.35 13.04 -4.72
CA LEU A 179 0.83 13.82 -5.12
C LEU A 179 1.32 14.82 -4.07
N GLU A 180 0.46 15.30 -3.17
CA GLU A 180 0.90 16.07 -2.00
C GLU A 180 1.72 15.20 -1.04
N LEU A 181 1.37 13.93 -0.91
CA LEU A 181 2.04 12.96 -0.05
C LEU A 181 3.27 12.34 -0.72
N ASP A 182 3.19 12.03 -2.01
CA ASP A 182 4.30 11.53 -2.84
C ASP A 182 4.35 12.27 -4.20
N PRO A 183 5.08 13.38 -4.29
CA PRO A 183 5.21 14.15 -5.54
C PRO A 183 5.91 13.42 -6.68
N LYS A 184 6.49 12.24 -6.40
CA LYS A 184 7.21 11.43 -7.39
C LYS A 184 6.43 10.21 -7.86
N SER A 185 5.17 10.09 -7.49
CA SER A 185 4.31 9.00 -7.98
C SER A 185 4.04 9.14 -9.49
N ALA A 186 4.76 8.36 -10.29
CA ALA A 186 4.55 8.31 -11.74
C ALA A 186 3.12 7.88 -12.10
N ASP A 187 2.57 6.92 -11.35
CA ASP A 187 1.22 6.41 -11.58
C ASP A 187 0.14 7.46 -11.26
N ALA A 188 0.32 8.27 -10.20
CA ALA A 188 -0.63 9.34 -9.88
C ALA A 188 -0.63 10.43 -10.97
N HIS A 189 0.55 10.81 -11.48
CA HIS A 189 0.66 11.72 -12.61
C HIS A 189 0.01 11.15 -13.87
N TYR A 190 0.26 9.88 -14.20
CA TYR A 190 -0.36 9.22 -15.35
C TYR A 190 -1.90 9.22 -15.23
N ASN A 191 -2.43 8.82 -14.07
CA ASN A 191 -3.87 8.77 -13.85
C ASN A 191 -4.53 10.16 -13.92
N LEU A 192 -3.86 11.23 -13.47
CA LEU A 192 -4.33 12.60 -13.68
C LEU A 192 -4.37 12.98 -15.17
N ALA A 193 -3.35 12.60 -15.95
CA ALA A 193 -3.36 12.85 -17.38
C ALA A 193 -4.55 12.17 -18.06
N VAL A 194 -4.86 10.93 -17.71
CA VAL A 194 -6.03 10.21 -18.19
C VAL A 194 -7.32 10.95 -17.82
N ILE A 195 -7.50 11.31 -16.55
CA ILE A 195 -8.70 12.03 -16.08
C ILE A 195 -8.88 13.34 -16.84
N TYR A 196 -7.83 14.13 -17.05
CA TYR A 196 -7.92 15.40 -17.76
C TYR A 196 -8.29 15.22 -19.24
N MET A 197 -7.91 14.10 -19.86
CA MET A 197 -8.31 13.79 -21.24
C MET A 197 -9.74 13.24 -21.34
N GLU A 198 -10.25 12.58 -20.31
CA GLU A 198 -11.60 12.01 -20.30
C GLU A 198 -12.69 13.02 -19.89
N ARG A 199 -12.34 14.18 -19.40
CA ARG A 199 -13.28 15.27 -19.09
C ARG A 199 -13.93 15.85 -20.34
N VAL A 200 -15.09 16.43 -20.18
CA VAL A 200 -15.80 17.14 -21.23
C VAL A 200 -16.02 18.60 -20.80
N PRO A 201 -15.35 19.58 -21.47
CA PRO A 201 -14.28 19.43 -22.48
C PRO A 201 -12.97 18.92 -21.87
N PRO A 202 -12.09 18.28 -22.66
CA PRO A 202 -10.77 17.83 -22.20
C PRO A 202 -9.87 19.00 -21.79
N SER A 203 -9.08 18.78 -20.73
CA SER A 203 -8.07 19.73 -20.27
C SER A 203 -6.68 19.32 -20.81
N VAL A 204 -6.47 19.46 -22.11
CA VAL A 204 -5.32 18.91 -22.85
C VAL A 204 -3.99 19.37 -22.29
N GLU A 205 -3.82 20.64 -21.93
CA GLU A 205 -2.55 21.16 -21.39
C GLU A 205 -2.22 20.57 -20.00
N LEU A 206 -3.22 20.39 -19.15
CA LEU A 206 -3.02 19.72 -17.86
C LEU A 206 -2.67 18.23 -18.07
N ALA A 207 -3.36 17.57 -19.00
CA ALA A 207 -3.07 16.18 -19.35
C ALA A 207 -1.64 16.06 -19.87
N ARG A 208 -1.20 16.95 -20.77
CA ARG A 208 0.15 16.98 -21.32
C ARG A 208 1.21 17.11 -20.23
N ARG A 209 1.06 18.07 -19.34
CA ARG A 209 1.98 18.32 -18.24
C ARG A 209 2.13 17.08 -17.37
N HIS A 210 1.03 16.47 -16.96
CA HIS A 210 1.03 15.31 -16.09
C HIS A 210 1.53 14.04 -16.81
N TYR A 211 1.18 13.85 -18.07
CA TYR A 211 1.68 12.74 -18.88
C TYR A 211 3.21 12.75 -18.98
N TYR A 212 3.80 13.86 -19.42
CA TYR A 212 5.25 13.94 -19.55
C TYR A 212 5.95 13.83 -18.18
N ARG A 213 5.34 14.37 -17.14
CA ARG A 213 5.89 14.18 -15.80
C ARG A 213 5.89 12.72 -15.37
N SER A 214 4.87 11.95 -15.72
CA SER A 214 4.84 10.51 -15.43
C SER A 214 5.96 9.76 -16.16
N ILE A 215 6.24 10.12 -17.42
CA ILE A 215 7.34 9.53 -18.21
C ILE A 215 8.71 9.85 -17.58
N GLU A 216 8.94 11.11 -17.22
CA GLU A 216 10.18 11.53 -16.52
C GLU A 216 10.40 10.74 -15.23
N LEU A 217 9.32 10.37 -14.55
CA LEU A 217 9.36 9.58 -13.32
C LEU A 217 9.43 8.05 -13.57
N GLY A 218 9.51 7.64 -14.85
CA GLY A 218 9.74 6.24 -15.23
C GLY A 218 8.47 5.46 -15.61
N ALA A 219 7.32 6.12 -15.80
CA ALA A 219 6.16 5.45 -16.40
C ALA A 219 6.48 5.05 -17.85
N PRO A 220 6.03 3.89 -18.33
CA PRO A 220 6.14 3.54 -19.73
C PRO A 220 5.27 4.46 -20.59
N PRO A 221 5.71 4.80 -21.81
CA PRO A 221 4.91 5.56 -22.74
C PRO A 221 3.58 4.87 -23.07
N ASP A 222 2.52 5.66 -23.16
CA ASP A 222 1.22 5.27 -23.72
C ASP A 222 1.00 6.03 -25.03
N GLU A 223 1.22 5.33 -26.14
CA GLU A 223 1.14 5.94 -27.49
C GLU A 223 -0.25 6.52 -27.79
N LYS A 224 -1.32 5.85 -27.34
CA LYS A 224 -2.70 6.31 -27.57
C LYS A 224 -2.99 7.61 -26.82
N LEU A 225 -2.53 7.69 -25.56
CA LEU A 225 -2.69 8.90 -24.77
C LEU A 225 -1.82 10.02 -25.36
N ALA A 226 -0.60 9.72 -25.79
CA ALA A 226 0.32 10.67 -26.43
C ALA A 226 -0.29 11.27 -27.71
N GLU A 227 -0.87 10.45 -28.58
CA GLU A 227 -1.56 10.94 -29.80
C GLU A 227 -2.74 11.87 -29.47
N ARG A 228 -3.53 11.54 -28.46
CA ARG A 228 -4.67 12.38 -28.05
C ARG A 228 -4.22 13.71 -27.44
N ILE A 229 -3.11 13.73 -26.74
CA ILE A 229 -2.51 14.92 -26.13
C ILE A 229 -1.81 15.80 -27.18
N GLY A 230 -1.28 15.20 -28.24
CA GLY A 230 -0.55 15.90 -29.30
C GLY A 230 -1.42 16.59 -30.34
N LYS A 231 -2.69 16.20 -30.39
CA LYS A 231 -3.70 16.82 -31.25
C LYS A 231 -4.40 17.99 -30.56
#